data_d891520f73559c1995f3d45c9097f5c3
#
_entry.id   d891520f73559c1995f3d45c9097f5c3
#
_cell.length_a   1.000
_cell.length_b   1.000
_cell.length_c   1.000
_cell.angle_alpha   90.00
_cell.angle_beta   90.00
_cell.angle_gamma   90.00
#
_symmetry.space_group_name_H-M   'P 1'
#
loop_
_entity.id
_entity.type
_entity.pdbx_description
1 polymer ?
#
loop_
_entity_poly.entity_id
_entity_poly.type
_entity_poly.pdbx_seq_one_letter_code
_entity_poly.pdbx_strand_id
1 'polypeptide(L)'
;MILRAFLILIEVSFITVLNYYMASSYYSLDVLYCLPVIQTARFSALQSQTSSGTYTLPIIAIICAVAWSAAEAAVMWPSFPIGAVLMNVLTRGVTFTIIARVIAKLWRDKESIRKDSLTGLANRLELSNRLEEIQAQSQSSGSHYTLLFINIDHFRAFNDEFGHQSGDDVLILLANTLLEVTKAQDVVSRIASDEFVILLPSTDEKLINQLAVRLCKAAEKKLHQNGWNLTLSFGYTTDIGKTKDFEDLMRVATEKLKSNRNSLTSILTK
;
A
#
# COMPACT_ATOMS: atom_id res chain seq x y z
N MET A 1 9.53 -12.95 11.34
CA MET A 1 8.80 -12.67 12.60
C MET A 1 9.72 -12.75 13.82
N ILE A 2 10.40 -13.87 14.08
CA ILE A 2 11.28 -14.10 15.25
C ILE A 2 12.41 -13.05 15.37
N LEU A 3 13.12 -12.71 14.30
CA LEU A 3 14.20 -11.71 14.33
C LEU A 3 13.71 -10.32 14.76
N ARG A 4 12.52 -9.90 14.32
CA ARG A 4 11.95 -8.59 14.70
C ARG A 4 11.48 -8.57 16.15
N ALA A 5 10.85 -9.65 16.62
CA ALA A 5 10.49 -9.77 18.03
C ALA A 5 11.75 -9.70 18.93
N PHE A 6 12.84 -10.31 18.50
CA PHE A 6 14.13 -10.24 19.17
C PHE A 6 14.70 -8.81 19.20
N LEU A 7 14.63 -8.09 18.09
CA LEU A 7 15.06 -6.68 18.03
C LEU A 7 14.24 -5.77 18.96
N ILE A 8 12.93 -5.96 19.02
CA ILE A 8 12.05 -5.21 19.94
C ILE A 8 12.40 -5.51 21.39
N LEU A 9 12.69 -6.77 21.75
CA LEU A 9 13.11 -7.11 23.09
C LEU A 9 14.45 -6.49 23.49
N ILE A 10 15.42 -6.44 22.57
CA ILE A 10 16.69 -5.72 22.76
C ILE A 10 16.43 -4.22 22.99
N GLU A 11 15.58 -3.60 22.19
CA GLU A 11 15.21 -2.19 22.31
C GLU A 11 14.58 -1.89 23.67
N VAL A 12 13.60 -2.69 24.09
CA VAL A 12 12.96 -2.55 25.43
C VAL A 12 14.00 -2.70 26.53
N SER A 13 14.88 -3.70 26.45
CA SER A 13 15.93 -3.93 27.43
C SER A 13 16.91 -2.76 27.51
N PHE A 14 17.33 -2.21 26.37
CA PHE A 14 18.22 -1.06 26.31
C PHE A 14 17.56 0.18 26.92
N ILE A 15 16.30 0.47 26.58
CA ILE A 15 15.52 1.58 27.17
C ILE A 15 15.40 1.42 28.68
N THR A 16 15.15 0.19 29.15
CA THR A 16 15.02 -0.10 30.61
C THR A 16 16.32 0.18 31.36
N VAL A 17 17.45 -0.27 30.81
CA VAL A 17 18.77 -0.01 31.41
C VAL A 17 19.08 1.49 31.40
N LEU A 18 18.83 2.16 30.28
CA LEU A 18 19.05 3.59 30.17
C LEU A 18 18.19 4.39 31.13
N ASN A 19 16.91 4.02 31.26
CA ASN A 19 15.99 4.67 32.18
C ASN A 19 16.41 4.45 33.68
N TYR A 20 16.89 3.25 34.01
CA TYR A 20 17.42 2.97 35.36
C TYR A 20 18.60 3.90 35.70
N TYR A 21 19.56 4.10 34.80
CA TYR A 21 20.71 4.97 35.06
C TYR A 21 20.35 6.46 35.05
N MET A 22 19.37 6.87 34.22
CA MET A 22 18.97 8.28 34.10
C MET A 22 17.97 8.71 35.20
N ALA A 23 17.22 7.79 35.77
CA ALA A 23 16.23 8.08 36.82
C ALA A 23 16.84 8.73 38.07
N SER A 24 18.14 8.51 38.31
CA SER A 24 18.90 9.22 39.38
C SER A 24 19.20 10.69 39.03
N SER A 25 18.97 11.15 37.81
CA SER A 25 19.41 12.44 37.29
C SER A 25 18.27 13.42 36.93
N TYR A 26 17.10 13.28 37.51
CA TYR A 26 15.90 14.11 37.27
C TYR A 26 15.37 14.07 35.83
N TYR A 27 15.90 13.23 34.93
CA TYR A 27 15.42 13.07 33.59
C TYR A 27 14.68 11.75 33.45
N SER A 28 13.44 11.79 32.96
CA SER A 28 12.66 10.60 32.64
C SER A 28 12.67 10.38 31.16
N LEU A 29 13.13 9.21 30.70
CA LEU A 29 13.11 8.77 29.30
C LEU A 29 11.88 7.89 29.00
N ASP A 30 10.85 8.04 29.79
CA ASP A 30 9.63 7.22 29.79
C ASP A 30 8.95 7.18 28.42
N VAL A 31 9.00 8.30 27.67
CA VAL A 31 8.45 8.41 26.32
C VAL A 31 9.07 7.40 25.34
N LEU A 32 10.32 6.96 25.58
CA LEU A 32 10.99 6.01 24.68
C LEU A 32 10.30 4.64 24.65
N TYR A 33 9.58 4.24 25.70
CA TYR A 33 8.81 2.99 25.72
C TYR A 33 7.63 3.01 24.71
N CYS A 34 7.25 4.18 24.19
CA CYS A 34 6.28 4.26 23.09
C CYS A 34 6.85 3.76 21.76
N LEU A 35 8.17 3.82 21.53
CA LEU A 35 8.79 3.43 20.26
C LEU A 35 8.54 1.96 19.89
N PRO A 36 8.85 0.96 20.74
CA PRO A 36 8.55 -0.44 20.44
C PRO A 36 7.06 -0.71 20.28
N VAL A 37 6.19 0.03 20.99
CA VAL A 37 4.74 -0.06 20.85
C VAL A 37 4.28 0.46 19.47
N ILE A 38 4.79 1.62 19.05
CA ILE A 38 4.50 2.22 17.72
C ILE A 38 5.00 1.32 16.58
N GLN A 39 6.23 0.81 16.69
CA GLN A 39 6.80 -0.09 15.68
C GLN A 39 5.97 -1.37 15.52
N THR A 40 5.56 -1.98 16.64
CA THR A 40 4.71 -3.18 16.63
C THR A 40 3.34 -2.89 16.05
N ALA A 41 2.73 -1.74 16.38
CA ALA A 41 1.45 -1.32 15.85
C ALA A 41 1.48 -1.15 14.32
N ARG A 42 2.52 -0.48 13.79
CA ARG A 42 2.74 -0.33 12.35
C ARG A 42 2.89 -1.68 11.66
N PHE A 43 3.70 -2.59 12.23
CA PHE A 43 3.91 -3.92 11.65
C PHE A 43 2.65 -4.78 11.66
N SER A 44 1.89 -4.78 12.78
CA SER A 44 0.62 -5.50 12.88
C SER A 44 -0.41 -4.99 11.87
N ALA A 45 -0.43 -3.70 11.58
CA ALA A 45 -1.33 -3.13 10.57
C ALA A 45 -1.01 -3.65 9.16
N LEU A 46 0.28 -3.78 8.82
CA LEU A 46 0.73 -4.29 7.51
C LEU A 46 0.51 -5.81 7.33
N GLN A 47 0.38 -6.56 8.42
CA GLN A 47 0.24 -8.03 8.42
C GLN A 47 -1.21 -8.50 8.67
N SER A 48 -2.20 -7.63 8.50
CA SER A 48 -3.60 -7.84 8.92
C SER A 48 -4.35 -9.02 8.28
N GLN A 49 -3.73 -9.78 7.39
CA GLN A 49 -4.33 -11.00 6.80
C GLN A 49 -4.10 -12.28 7.61
N THR A 50 -3.33 -12.24 8.70
CA THR A 50 -3.13 -13.42 9.55
C THR A 50 -3.59 -13.13 10.97
N SER A 51 -4.39 -14.03 11.55
CA SER A 51 -4.92 -13.94 12.93
C SER A 51 -3.85 -13.76 14.02
N SER A 52 -2.59 -14.04 13.70
CA SER A 52 -1.42 -13.90 14.59
C SER A 52 -1.10 -12.44 14.96
N GLY A 53 -1.45 -11.45 14.14
CA GLY A 53 -1.15 -10.04 14.40
C GLY A 53 -1.97 -9.41 15.54
N THR A 54 -3.12 -9.98 15.85
CA THR A 54 -4.06 -9.40 16.83
C THR A 54 -3.57 -9.53 18.28
N TYR A 55 -2.80 -10.59 18.58
CA TYR A 55 -2.32 -10.87 19.94
C TYR A 55 -0.95 -10.26 20.25
N THR A 56 -0.15 -9.91 19.24
CA THR A 56 1.20 -9.34 19.45
C THR A 56 1.18 -7.95 20.07
N LEU A 57 0.20 -7.12 19.70
CA LEU A 57 0.07 -5.75 20.22
C LEU A 57 -0.09 -5.66 21.75
N PRO A 58 -1.07 -6.36 22.37
CA PRO A 58 -1.24 -6.30 23.82
C PRO A 58 -0.06 -6.92 24.56
N ILE A 59 0.59 -7.94 24.00
CA ILE A 59 1.76 -8.58 24.64
C ILE A 59 2.92 -7.59 24.73
N ILE A 60 3.28 -6.89 23.67
CA ILE A 60 4.36 -5.89 23.70
C ILE A 60 4.01 -4.70 24.58
N ALA A 61 2.76 -4.25 24.58
CA ALA A 61 2.30 -3.18 25.47
C ALA A 61 2.47 -3.55 26.94
N ILE A 62 2.13 -4.79 27.31
CA ILE A 62 2.31 -5.32 28.68
C ILE A 62 3.80 -5.43 29.02
N ILE A 63 4.65 -5.95 28.13
CA ILE A 63 6.09 -6.06 28.34
C ILE A 63 6.69 -4.66 28.62
N CYS A 64 6.36 -3.66 27.82
CA CYS A 64 6.82 -2.28 28.03
C CYS A 64 6.34 -1.71 29.37
N ALA A 65 5.09 -1.93 29.75
CA ALA A 65 4.53 -1.47 31.01
C ALA A 65 5.21 -2.11 32.21
N VAL A 66 5.47 -3.42 32.16
CA VAL A 66 6.17 -4.16 33.24
C VAL A 66 7.63 -3.70 33.30
N ALA A 67 8.34 -3.61 32.19
CA ALA A 67 9.74 -3.19 32.13
C ALA A 67 9.93 -1.79 32.72
N TRP A 68 9.08 -0.85 32.36
CA TRP A 68 9.10 0.51 32.91
C TRP A 68 8.83 0.52 34.43
N SER A 69 7.75 -0.15 34.85
CA SER A 69 7.39 -0.17 36.29
C SER A 69 8.44 -0.88 37.15
N ALA A 70 9.12 -1.90 36.60
CA ALA A 70 10.22 -2.57 37.26
C ALA A 70 11.46 -1.66 37.40
N ALA A 71 11.81 -0.89 36.38
CA ALA A 71 12.90 0.08 36.45
C ALA A 71 12.65 1.14 37.51
N GLU A 72 11.44 1.70 37.57
CA GLU A 72 11.02 2.70 38.52
C GLU A 72 11.04 2.13 40.00
N ALA A 73 10.51 0.94 40.18
CA ALA A 73 10.51 0.26 41.46
C ALA A 73 11.93 -0.04 41.95
N ALA A 74 12.85 -0.42 41.05
CA ALA A 74 14.25 -0.70 41.40
C ALA A 74 15.00 0.56 41.88
N VAL A 75 14.71 1.72 41.34
CA VAL A 75 15.31 3.00 41.74
C VAL A 75 14.78 3.45 43.10
N MET A 76 13.51 3.22 43.40
CA MET A 76 12.85 3.69 44.65
C MET A 76 12.83 2.66 45.76
N TRP A 77 13.46 1.50 45.59
CA TRP A 77 13.54 0.45 46.63
C TRP A 77 14.32 0.92 47.86
N PRO A 78 13.88 0.60 49.13
CA PRO A 78 12.73 -0.26 49.51
C PRO A 78 11.42 0.51 49.76
N SER A 79 11.36 1.82 49.53
CA SER A 79 10.24 2.68 49.96
C SER A 79 9.04 2.64 49.03
N PHE A 80 9.11 1.90 47.91
CA PHE A 80 8.05 1.90 46.89
C PHE A 80 6.95 0.88 47.23
N PRO A 81 5.69 1.30 47.49
CA PRO A 81 4.63 0.38 47.88
C PRO A 81 4.20 -0.49 46.72
N ILE A 82 4.02 -1.79 46.95
CA ILE A 82 3.68 -2.79 45.93
C ILE A 82 2.37 -2.44 45.18
N GLY A 83 1.41 -1.80 45.88
CA GLY A 83 0.17 -1.33 45.29
C GLY A 83 0.39 -0.27 44.21
N ALA A 84 1.39 0.60 44.35
CA ALA A 84 1.73 1.59 43.35
C ALA A 84 2.35 0.94 42.08
N VAL A 85 3.19 -0.11 42.26
CA VAL A 85 3.74 -0.87 41.14
C VAL A 85 2.62 -1.50 40.34
N LEU A 86 1.69 -2.18 40.97
CA LEU A 86 0.56 -2.83 40.33
C LEU A 86 -0.33 -1.82 39.60
N MET A 87 -0.62 -0.67 40.19
CA MET A 87 -1.41 0.38 39.59
C MET A 87 -0.69 0.99 38.37
N ASN A 88 0.63 1.21 38.46
CA ASN A 88 1.43 1.72 37.35
C ASN A 88 1.49 0.74 36.18
N VAL A 89 1.68 -0.56 36.42
CA VAL A 89 1.63 -1.59 35.37
C VAL A 89 0.27 -1.60 34.71
N LEU A 90 -0.81 -1.54 35.48
CA LEU A 90 -2.17 -1.56 34.94
C LEU A 90 -2.45 -0.33 34.05
N THR A 91 -2.21 0.87 34.60
CA THR A 91 -2.49 2.13 33.86
C THR A 91 -1.63 2.26 32.61
N ARG A 92 -0.33 1.95 32.68
CA ARG A 92 0.59 1.97 31.53
C ARG A 92 0.21 0.90 30.50
N GLY A 93 -0.12 -0.32 30.93
CA GLY A 93 -0.56 -1.40 30.06
C GLY A 93 -1.82 -1.04 29.28
N VAL A 94 -2.82 -0.45 29.94
CA VAL A 94 -4.04 0.05 29.29
C VAL A 94 -3.70 1.17 28.31
N THR A 95 -2.92 2.16 28.73
CA THR A 95 -2.54 3.31 27.88
C THR A 95 -1.78 2.85 26.63
N PHE A 96 -0.77 2.01 26.78
CA PHE A 96 0.00 1.50 25.65
C PHE A 96 -0.85 0.65 24.71
N THR A 97 -1.79 -0.14 25.24
CA THR A 97 -2.71 -0.92 24.41
C THR A 97 -3.65 -0.02 23.60
N ILE A 98 -4.17 1.06 24.20
CA ILE A 98 -5.01 2.02 23.49
C ILE A 98 -4.20 2.72 22.39
N ILE A 99 -3.01 3.23 22.71
CA ILE A 99 -2.12 3.88 21.73
C ILE A 99 -1.81 2.93 20.57
N ALA A 100 -1.42 1.68 20.88
CA ALA A 100 -1.13 0.68 19.86
C ALA A 100 -2.31 0.42 18.94
N ARG A 101 -3.53 0.29 19.48
CA ARG A 101 -4.75 0.06 18.70
C ARG A 101 -5.11 1.26 17.81
N VAL A 102 -5.01 2.48 18.36
CA VAL A 102 -5.28 3.71 17.59
C VAL A 102 -4.29 3.84 16.43
N ILE A 103 -3.00 3.66 16.69
CA ILE A 103 -1.97 3.74 15.65
C ILE A 103 -2.18 2.64 14.60
N ALA A 104 -2.44 1.39 15.02
CA ALA A 104 -2.70 0.30 14.08
C ALA A 104 -3.94 0.56 13.21
N LYS A 105 -4.98 1.19 13.78
CA LYS A 105 -6.17 1.62 13.03
C LYS A 105 -5.81 2.69 12.01
N LEU A 106 -5.12 3.76 12.41
CA LEU A 106 -4.71 4.84 11.52
C LEU A 106 -3.85 4.36 10.34
N TRP A 107 -2.95 3.40 10.59
CA TRP A 107 -2.14 2.81 9.51
C TRP A 107 -2.98 1.95 8.56
N ARG A 108 -3.93 1.16 9.07
CA ARG A 108 -4.85 0.38 8.22
C ARG A 108 -5.74 1.27 7.37
N ASP A 109 -6.29 2.32 7.97
CA ASP A 109 -7.13 3.28 7.27
C ASP A 109 -6.31 3.98 6.15
N LYS A 110 -5.05 4.35 6.43
CA LYS A 110 -4.15 4.93 5.44
C LYS A 110 -3.81 3.95 4.29
N GLU A 111 -3.62 2.67 4.56
CA GLU A 111 -3.37 1.63 3.55
C GLU A 111 -4.63 1.38 2.70
N SER A 112 -5.82 1.36 3.34
CA SER A 112 -7.11 1.21 2.67
C SER A 112 -7.42 2.37 1.71
N ILE A 113 -6.98 3.60 2.05
CA ILE A 113 -7.14 4.80 1.20
C ILE A 113 -6.33 4.70 -0.10
N ARG A 114 -5.30 3.85 -0.19
CA ARG A 114 -4.40 3.73 -1.35
C ARG A 114 -4.82 2.67 -2.36
N LYS A 115 -5.81 1.86 -2.04
CA LYS A 115 -6.29 0.78 -2.92
C LYS A 115 -7.69 1.05 -3.43
N ASP A 116 -7.97 0.53 -4.63
CA ASP A 116 -9.33 0.44 -5.14
C ASP A 116 -10.10 -0.65 -4.37
N SER A 117 -11.25 -0.31 -3.82
CA SER A 117 -12.02 -1.19 -2.92
C SER A 117 -12.59 -2.43 -3.62
N LEU A 118 -12.84 -2.38 -4.93
CA LEU A 118 -13.39 -3.48 -5.70
C LEU A 118 -12.30 -4.45 -6.17
N THR A 119 -11.24 -3.91 -6.79
CA THR A 119 -10.23 -4.72 -7.47
C THR A 119 -8.98 -5.00 -6.62
N GLY A 120 -8.78 -4.26 -5.52
CA GLY A 120 -7.59 -4.35 -4.67
C GLY A 120 -6.32 -3.76 -5.31
N LEU A 121 -6.39 -3.25 -6.54
CA LEU A 121 -5.29 -2.58 -7.23
C LEU A 121 -4.92 -1.26 -6.53
N ALA A 122 -3.77 -0.69 -6.90
CA ALA A 122 -3.46 0.69 -6.56
C ALA A 122 -4.56 1.62 -7.10
N ASN A 123 -4.96 2.61 -6.32
CA ASN A 123 -5.85 3.66 -6.81
C ASN A 123 -5.06 4.86 -7.37
N ARG A 124 -5.76 5.90 -7.82
CA ARG A 124 -5.16 7.13 -8.36
C ARG A 124 -4.13 7.76 -7.41
N LEU A 125 -4.39 7.77 -6.10
CA LEU A 125 -3.49 8.34 -5.10
C LEU A 125 -2.19 7.54 -4.99
N GLU A 126 -2.28 6.22 -4.92
CA GLU A 126 -1.08 5.35 -4.86
C GLU A 126 -0.29 5.41 -6.16
N LEU A 127 -0.98 5.46 -7.32
CA LEU A 127 -0.31 5.64 -8.61
C LEU A 127 0.49 6.94 -8.67
N SER A 128 -0.08 8.06 -8.22
CA SER A 128 0.61 9.36 -8.15
C SER A 128 1.85 9.31 -7.26
N ASN A 129 1.73 8.74 -6.06
CA ASN A 129 2.85 8.60 -5.12
C ASN A 129 3.98 7.76 -5.73
N ARG A 130 3.64 6.64 -6.39
CA ARG A 130 4.62 5.76 -7.04
C ARG A 130 5.29 6.42 -8.24
N LEU A 131 4.54 7.22 -8.99
CA LEU A 131 5.09 7.99 -10.08
C LEU A 131 6.13 9.00 -9.59
N GLU A 132 5.84 9.74 -8.52
CA GLU A 132 6.80 10.68 -7.91
C GLU A 132 8.09 9.99 -7.47
N GLU A 133 7.99 8.80 -6.84
CA GLU A 133 9.15 7.99 -6.45
C GLU A 133 10.00 7.60 -7.67
N ILE A 134 9.36 7.14 -8.75
CA ILE A 134 10.03 6.72 -9.99
C ILE A 134 10.63 7.93 -10.71
N GLN A 135 9.96 9.06 -10.73
CA GLN A 135 10.48 10.31 -11.30
C GLN A 135 11.76 10.76 -10.60
N ALA A 136 11.78 10.75 -9.27
CA ALA A 136 12.97 11.09 -8.48
C ALA A 136 14.15 10.14 -8.77
N GLN A 137 13.87 8.84 -8.93
CA GLN A 137 14.89 7.85 -9.31
C GLN A 137 15.37 8.06 -10.76
N SER A 138 14.47 8.35 -11.69
CA SER A 138 14.77 8.55 -13.10
C SER A 138 15.65 9.78 -13.34
N GLN A 139 15.44 10.86 -12.58
CA GLN A 139 16.29 12.04 -12.63
C GLN A 139 17.76 11.75 -12.25
N SER A 140 17.98 10.84 -11.31
CA SER A 140 19.32 10.49 -10.84
C SER A 140 20.01 9.43 -11.71
N SER A 141 19.24 8.50 -12.32
CA SER A 141 19.76 7.36 -13.07
C SER A 141 19.67 7.51 -14.59
N GLY A 142 18.93 8.52 -15.11
CA GLY A 142 18.63 8.67 -16.53
C GLY A 142 17.71 7.57 -17.09
N SER A 143 17.04 6.81 -16.23
CA SER A 143 16.12 5.75 -16.65
C SER A 143 14.79 6.32 -17.14
N HIS A 144 14.10 5.56 -18.02
CA HIS A 144 12.80 5.93 -18.56
C HIS A 144 11.70 5.23 -17.77
N TYR A 145 10.50 5.79 -17.78
CA TYR A 145 9.28 5.12 -17.34
C TYR A 145 8.15 5.37 -18.33
N THR A 146 7.20 4.46 -18.35
CA THR A 146 6.03 4.54 -19.23
C THR A 146 4.76 4.40 -18.45
N LEU A 147 3.76 5.23 -18.75
CA LEU A 147 2.38 5.07 -18.33
C LEU A 147 1.58 4.45 -19.48
N LEU A 148 1.05 3.26 -19.25
CA LEU A 148 0.15 2.57 -20.17
C LEU A 148 -1.27 2.68 -19.65
N PHE A 149 -2.13 3.31 -20.41
CA PHE A 149 -3.55 3.50 -20.15
C PHE A 149 -4.36 2.41 -20.84
N ILE A 150 -5.32 1.82 -20.14
CA ILE A 150 -6.23 0.79 -20.65
C ILE A 150 -7.65 1.18 -20.25
N ASN A 151 -8.58 1.11 -21.18
CA ASN A 151 -10.01 1.37 -20.95
C ASN A 151 -10.83 0.22 -21.56
N ILE A 152 -11.93 -0.13 -20.89
CA ILE A 152 -12.90 -1.12 -21.38
C ILE A 152 -13.87 -0.41 -22.32
N ASP A 153 -13.92 -0.86 -23.58
CA ASP A 153 -14.81 -0.25 -24.57
C ASP A 153 -16.26 -0.58 -24.25
N HIS A 154 -17.12 0.43 -24.34
CA HIS A 154 -18.58 0.32 -24.14
C HIS A 154 -19.00 -0.27 -22.77
N PHE A 155 -18.17 -0.12 -21.73
CA PHE A 155 -18.42 -0.70 -20.41
C PHE A 155 -19.76 -0.25 -19.80
N ARG A 156 -20.16 1.02 -20.02
CA ARG A 156 -21.46 1.50 -19.55
C ARG A 156 -22.61 0.75 -20.21
N ALA A 157 -22.58 0.54 -21.52
CA ALA A 157 -23.61 -0.22 -22.24
C ALA A 157 -23.67 -1.68 -21.74
N PHE A 158 -22.51 -2.27 -21.45
CA PHE A 158 -22.43 -3.59 -20.87
C PHE A 158 -23.12 -3.64 -19.49
N ASN A 159 -22.88 -2.65 -18.60
CA ASN A 159 -23.56 -2.58 -17.31
C ASN A 159 -25.06 -2.38 -17.42
N ASP A 160 -25.50 -1.60 -18.40
CA ASP A 160 -26.93 -1.36 -18.66
C ASP A 160 -27.65 -2.64 -19.14
N GLU A 161 -26.93 -3.52 -19.86
CA GLU A 161 -27.46 -4.80 -20.39
C GLU A 161 -27.35 -5.96 -19.38
N PHE A 162 -26.19 -6.13 -18.72
CA PHE A 162 -25.87 -7.30 -17.88
C PHE A 162 -25.90 -7.01 -16.37
N GLY A 163 -26.13 -5.76 -16.00
CA GLY A 163 -26.16 -5.30 -14.60
C GLY A 163 -24.78 -5.01 -14.00
N HIS A 164 -24.77 -4.19 -12.96
CA HIS A 164 -23.54 -3.74 -12.29
C HIS A 164 -22.74 -4.88 -11.67
N GLN A 165 -23.37 -5.94 -11.20
CA GLN A 165 -22.66 -7.09 -10.61
C GLN A 165 -21.77 -7.78 -11.66
N SER A 166 -22.29 -7.97 -12.89
CA SER A 166 -21.49 -8.52 -13.99
C SER A 166 -20.35 -7.57 -14.39
N GLY A 167 -20.59 -6.27 -14.30
CA GLY A 167 -19.53 -5.27 -14.49
C GLY A 167 -18.43 -5.35 -13.44
N ASP A 168 -18.80 -5.55 -12.18
CA ASP A 168 -17.82 -5.74 -11.10
C ASP A 168 -16.97 -7.00 -11.33
N ASP A 169 -17.58 -8.10 -11.77
CA ASP A 169 -16.88 -9.35 -12.10
C ASP A 169 -15.90 -9.16 -13.26
N VAL A 170 -16.29 -8.40 -14.30
CA VAL A 170 -15.40 -7.99 -15.42
C VAL A 170 -14.20 -7.21 -14.91
N LEU A 171 -14.42 -6.23 -14.04
CA LEU A 171 -13.35 -5.38 -13.48
C LEU A 171 -12.36 -6.20 -12.63
N ILE A 172 -12.86 -7.12 -11.81
CA ILE A 172 -12.04 -8.02 -11.00
C ILE A 172 -11.23 -8.97 -11.89
N LEU A 173 -11.86 -9.56 -12.91
CA LEU A 173 -11.18 -10.44 -13.86
C LEU A 173 -10.07 -9.72 -14.61
N LEU A 174 -10.35 -8.50 -15.11
CA LEU A 174 -9.36 -7.66 -15.78
C LEU A 174 -8.18 -7.34 -14.83
N ALA A 175 -8.45 -6.88 -13.62
CA ALA A 175 -7.44 -6.56 -12.62
C ALA A 175 -6.48 -7.74 -12.37
N ASN A 176 -7.04 -8.92 -12.12
CA ASN A 176 -6.25 -10.15 -11.90
C ASN A 176 -5.42 -10.51 -13.13
N THR A 177 -6.00 -10.37 -14.32
CA THR A 177 -5.28 -10.68 -15.58
C THR A 177 -4.12 -9.72 -15.83
N LEU A 178 -4.30 -8.43 -15.55
CA LEU A 178 -3.23 -7.44 -15.67
C LEU A 178 -2.08 -7.76 -14.70
N LEU A 179 -2.39 -8.12 -13.45
CA LEU A 179 -1.39 -8.52 -12.45
C LEU A 179 -0.60 -9.79 -12.84
N GLU A 180 -1.24 -10.77 -13.48
CA GLU A 180 -0.57 -11.99 -13.93
C GLU A 180 0.45 -11.75 -15.06
N VAL A 181 0.20 -10.76 -15.92
CA VAL A 181 1.04 -10.49 -17.10
C VAL A 181 2.13 -9.47 -16.83
N THR A 182 1.95 -8.61 -15.81
CA THR A 182 2.91 -7.58 -15.40
C THR A 182 3.98 -8.15 -14.47
N LYS A 183 5.09 -7.41 -14.32
CA LYS A 183 6.20 -7.78 -13.42
C LYS A 183 5.96 -7.23 -12.01
N ALA A 184 6.65 -7.77 -11.03
CA ALA A 184 6.55 -7.31 -9.62
C ALA A 184 6.94 -5.84 -9.38
N GLN A 185 7.73 -5.25 -10.27
CA GLN A 185 8.14 -3.84 -10.23
C GLN A 185 7.13 -2.91 -10.88
N ASP A 186 6.22 -3.44 -11.71
CA ASP A 186 5.19 -2.67 -12.39
C ASP A 186 4.06 -2.34 -11.41
N VAL A 187 3.45 -1.16 -11.55
CA VAL A 187 2.33 -0.77 -10.70
C VAL A 187 1.06 -0.78 -11.52
N VAL A 188 0.19 -1.75 -11.25
CA VAL A 188 -1.14 -1.83 -11.86
C VAL A 188 -2.13 -1.08 -10.98
N SER A 189 -2.87 -0.15 -11.57
CA SER A 189 -3.81 0.72 -10.86
C SER A 189 -5.15 0.83 -11.58
N ARG A 190 -6.23 1.03 -10.80
CA ARG A 190 -7.54 1.43 -11.29
C ARG A 190 -7.81 2.85 -10.83
N ILE A 191 -8.03 3.77 -11.76
CA ILE A 191 -8.11 5.20 -11.48
C ILE A 191 -9.51 5.78 -11.63
N ALA A 192 -10.38 5.09 -12.37
CA ALA A 192 -11.79 5.42 -12.53
C ALA A 192 -12.61 4.13 -12.76
N SER A 193 -13.88 4.25 -13.14
CA SER A 193 -14.83 3.14 -13.29
C SER A 193 -14.31 1.99 -14.14
N ASP A 194 -13.83 2.30 -15.34
CA ASP A 194 -13.38 1.37 -16.39
C ASP A 194 -11.98 1.69 -16.90
N GLU A 195 -11.24 2.55 -16.16
CA GLU A 195 -9.91 3.04 -16.53
C GLU A 195 -8.83 2.44 -15.64
N PHE A 196 -7.88 1.76 -16.28
CA PHE A 196 -6.71 1.17 -15.66
C PHE A 196 -5.44 1.83 -16.17
N VAL A 197 -4.46 1.98 -15.28
CA VAL A 197 -3.13 2.52 -15.65
C VAL A 197 -2.06 1.60 -15.11
N ILE A 198 -1.08 1.28 -15.96
CA ILE A 198 0.09 0.52 -15.56
C ILE A 198 1.31 1.42 -15.68
N LEU A 199 1.99 1.63 -14.56
CA LEU A 199 3.27 2.33 -14.51
C LEU A 199 4.39 1.30 -14.65
N LEU A 200 5.20 1.46 -15.70
CA LEU A 200 6.24 0.55 -16.14
C LEU A 200 7.60 1.22 -15.98
N PRO A 201 8.37 0.93 -14.92
CA PRO A 201 9.74 1.43 -14.78
C PRO A 201 10.67 0.79 -15.81
N SER A 202 11.58 1.58 -16.38
CA SER A 202 12.69 1.10 -17.23
C SER A 202 12.27 0.23 -18.43
N THR A 203 11.14 0.57 -19.08
CA THR A 203 10.66 -0.19 -20.25
C THR A 203 11.06 0.51 -21.54
N ASP A 204 11.64 -0.23 -22.48
CA ASP A 204 11.98 0.25 -23.83
C ASP A 204 10.71 0.61 -24.60
N GLU A 205 10.66 1.82 -25.14
CA GLU A 205 9.52 2.33 -25.90
C GLU A 205 9.13 1.41 -27.06
N LYS A 206 10.10 0.75 -27.70
CA LYS A 206 9.86 -0.18 -28.80
C LYS A 206 9.08 -1.43 -28.37
N LEU A 207 9.16 -1.81 -27.11
CA LEU A 207 8.49 -3.00 -26.57
C LEU A 207 7.11 -2.68 -25.98
N ILE A 208 6.80 -1.41 -25.72
CA ILE A 208 5.56 -1.00 -25.06
C ILE A 208 4.34 -1.39 -25.87
N ASN A 209 4.35 -1.13 -27.17
CA ASN A 209 3.22 -1.47 -28.01
C ASN A 209 2.94 -2.99 -28.05
N GLN A 210 4.00 -3.80 -28.11
CA GLN A 210 3.87 -5.27 -28.06
C GLN A 210 3.34 -5.74 -26.69
N LEU A 211 3.81 -5.13 -25.60
CA LEU A 211 3.33 -5.41 -24.25
C LEU A 211 1.85 -5.05 -24.11
N ALA A 212 1.46 -3.85 -24.54
CA ALA A 212 0.08 -3.39 -24.48
C ALA A 212 -0.87 -4.30 -25.26
N VAL A 213 -0.51 -4.65 -26.50
CA VAL A 213 -1.29 -5.61 -27.32
C VAL A 213 -1.40 -6.97 -26.64
N ARG A 214 -0.30 -7.46 -26.04
CA ARG A 214 -0.31 -8.75 -25.32
C ARG A 214 -1.21 -8.70 -24.09
N LEU A 215 -1.17 -7.61 -23.31
CA LEU A 215 -2.02 -7.40 -22.15
C LEU A 215 -3.50 -7.37 -22.53
N CYS A 216 -3.87 -6.54 -23.51
CA CYS A 216 -5.26 -6.43 -23.98
C CYS A 216 -5.77 -7.78 -24.52
N LYS A 217 -5.00 -8.46 -25.39
CA LYS A 217 -5.42 -9.77 -25.92
C LYS A 217 -5.57 -10.84 -24.85
N ALA A 218 -4.71 -10.86 -23.82
CA ALA A 218 -4.82 -11.80 -22.72
C ALA A 218 -6.10 -11.56 -21.92
N ALA A 219 -6.41 -10.29 -21.64
CA ALA A 219 -7.60 -9.89 -20.93
C ALA A 219 -8.88 -10.17 -21.73
N GLU A 220 -8.93 -9.74 -23.00
CA GLU A 220 -10.05 -10.00 -23.93
C GLU A 220 -10.34 -11.51 -24.06
N LYS A 221 -9.29 -12.32 -24.18
CA LYS A 221 -9.45 -13.78 -24.23
C LYS A 221 -10.12 -14.32 -22.97
N LYS A 222 -9.74 -13.87 -21.79
CA LYS A 222 -10.37 -14.29 -20.52
C LYS A 222 -11.80 -13.79 -20.41
N LEU A 223 -12.08 -12.56 -20.86
CA LEU A 223 -13.44 -12.01 -20.90
C LEU A 223 -14.34 -12.86 -21.80
N HIS A 224 -13.88 -13.20 -23.00
CA HIS A 224 -14.60 -14.08 -23.92
C HIS A 224 -14.85 -15.49 -23.37
N GLN A 225 -13.88 -16.05 -22.65
CA GLN A 225 -14.05 -17.36 -22.01
C GLN A 225 -15.14 -17.36 -20.93
N ASN A 226 -15.44 -16.19 -20.34
CA ASN A 226 -16.53 -15.99 -19.39
C ASN A 226 -17.86 -15.55 -20.06
N GLY A 227 -17.91 -15.54 -21.39
CA GLY A 227 -19.10 -15.16 -22.15
C GLY A 227 -19.29 -13.65 -22.35
N TRP A 228 -18.31 -12.83 -21.99
CA TRP A 228 -18.37 -11.36 -22.12
C TRP A 228 -17.64 -10.89 -23.38
N ASN A 229 -18.38 -10.30 -24.31
CA ASN A 229 -17.82 -9.79 -25.57
C ASN A 229 -17.41 -8.31 -25.42
N LEU A 230 -16.35 -8.07 -24.68
CA LEU A 230 -15.79 -6.75 -24.44
C LEU A 230 -14.40 -6.63 -25.07
N THR A 231 -14.10 -5.44 -25.60
CA THR A 231 -12.79 -5.08 -26.14
C THR A 231 -12.10 -4.05 -25.26
N LEU A 232 -10.79 -3.94 -25.40
CA LEU A 232 -9.95 -3.02 -24.63
C LEU A 232 -9.21 -2.08 -25.58
N SER A 233 -9.29 -0.79 -25.28
CA SER A 233 -8.48 0.25 -25.92
C SER A 233 -7.31 0.64 -25.04
N PHE A 234 -6.15 0.97 -25.64
CA PHE A 234 -4.99 1.43 -24.89
C PHE A 234 -4.29 2.64 -25.53
N GLY A 235 -3.62 3.41 -24.68
CA GLY A 235 -2.71 4.47 -25.06
C GLY A 235 -1.54 4.52 -24.08
N TYR A 236 -0.38 5.01 -24.50
CA TYR A 236 0.76 5.11 -23.60
C TYR A 236 1.56 6.39 -23.82
N THR A 237 2.27 6.82 -22.80
CA THR A 237 3.25 7.89 -22.85
C THR A 237 4.52 7.46 -22.14
N THR A 238 5.67 7.73 -22.75
CA THR A 238 6.99 7.47 -22.16
C THR A 238 7.63 8.80 -21.80
N ASP A 239 8.15 8.92 -20.58
CA ASP A 239 8.91 10.08 -20.14
C ASP A 239 10.40 9.73 -19.99
N ILE A 240 11.25 10.63 -20.45
CA ILE A 240 12.72 10.53 -20.43
C ILE A 240 13.28 11.49 -19.38
N GLY A 241 12.73 11.47 -18.16
CA GLY A 241 13.20 12.30 -17.05
C GLY A 241 12.92 13.81 -17.19
N LYS A 242 12.03 14.21 -18.09
CA LYS A 242 11.45 15.54 -18.09
C LYS A 242 10.28 15.52 -17.13
N THR A 243 10.43 16.17 -15.99
CA THR A 243 9.42 16.32 -14.94
C THR A 243 8.13 16.87 -15.54
N LYS A 244 7.21 15.99 -15.90
CA LYS A 244 5.84 16.35 -16.23
C LYS A 244 4.99 16.04 -15.02
N ASP A 245 4.05 16.92 -14.72
CA ASP A 245 3.03 16.70 -13.72
C ASP A 245 2.22 15.42 -14.04
N PHE A 246 1.76 14.73 -13.02
CA PHE A 246 0.92 13.53 -13.16
C PHE A 246 -0.26 13.76 -14.11
N GLU A 247 -0.95 14.89 -13.98
CA GLU A 247 -2.12 15.24 -14.81
C GLU A 247 -1.73 15.42 -16.30
N ASP A 248 -0.58 16.00 -16.59
CA ASP A 248 -0.08 16.15 -17.97
C ASP A 248 0.22 14.80 -18.62
N LEU A 249 0.85 13.88 -17.89
CA LEU A 249 1.12 12.53 -18.38
C LEU A 249 -0.17 11.76 -18.65
N MET A 250 -1.13 11.87 -17.74
CA MET A 250 -2.45 11.28 -17.87
C MET A 250 -3.19 11.81 -19.10
N ARG A 251 -3.17 13.13 -19.30
CA ARG A 251 -3.79 13.76 -20.47
C ARG A 251 -3.19 13.25 -21.77
N VAL A 252 -1.86 13.19 -21.89
CA VAL A 252 -1.17 12.71 -23.10
C VAL A 252 -1.51 11.25 -23.40
N ALA A 253 -1.51 10.39 -22.37
CA ALA A 253 -1.84 8.97 -22.54
C ALA A 253 -3.31 8.78 -22.96
N THR A 254 -4.23 9.55 -22.38
CA THR A 254 -5.65 9.54 -22.73
C THR A 254 -5.92 10.05 -24.16
N GLU A 255 -5.20 11.09 -24.59
CA GLU A 255 -5.31 11.58 -25.99
C GLU A 255 -4.86 10.52 -26.99
N LYS A 256 -3.76 9.81 -26.72
CA LYS A 256 -3.28 8.70 -27.54
C LYS A 256 -4.28 7.52 -27.55
N LEU A 257 -4.91 7.20 -26.42
CA LEU A 257 -5.96 6.20 -26.35
C LEU A 257 -7.13 6.56 -27.26
N LYS A 258 -7.62 7.81 -27.19
CA LYS A 258 -8.71 8.29 -28.06
C LYS A 258 -8.34 8.22 -29.54
N SER A 259 -7.11 8.58 -29.90
CA SER A 259 -6.61 8.50 -31.28
C SER A 259 -6.56 7.05 -31.79
N ASN A 260 -6.07 6.12 -30.98
CA ASN A 260 -6.01 4.69 -31.30
C ASN A 260 -7.42 4.09 -31.47
N ARG A 261 -8.35 4.43 -30.61
CA ARG A 261 -9.75 3.99 -30.70
C ARG A 261 -10.42 4.44 -32.02
N ASN A 262 -10.22 5.69 -32.41
CA ASN A 262 -10.77 6.23 -33.65
C ASN A 262 -10.16 5.56 -34.91
N SER A 263 -8.89 5.19 -34.88
CA SER A 263 -8.22 4.49 -35.98
C SER A 263 -8.73 3.05 -36.17
N LEU A 264 -9.01 2.34 -35.07
CA LEU A 264 -9.59 0.98 -35.13
C LEU A 264 -11.04 1.00 -35.63
N THR A 265 -11.84 1.96 -35.20
CA THR A 265 -13.22 2.12 -35.68
C THR A 265 -13.27 2.43 -37.20
N SER A 266 -12.33 3.22 -37.70
CA SER A 266 -12.25 3.54 -39.15
C SER A 266 -11.82 2.37 -40.05
N ILE A 267 -11.16 1.35 -39.47
CA ILE A 267 -10.78 0.12 -40.20
C ILE A 267 -11.93 -0.88 -40.23
N LEU A 268 -12.77 -0.92 -39.22
CA LEU A 268 -13.92 -1.85 -39.09
C LEU A 268 -15.16 -1.35 -39.86
N THR A 269 -15.21 -0.08 -40.24
CA THR A 269 -16.31 0.54 -41.01
C THR A 269 -16.04 0.61 -42.53
N LYS A 270 -14.94 0.06 -43.03
CA LYS A 270 -14.64 -0.17 -44.43
C LYS A 270 -14.74 -1.66 -44.77
#